data_57d41b25c9273960373ed33320ca9eba
#
_entry.id   57d41b25c9273960373ed33320ca9eba
#
_cell.length_a   1.000
_cell.length_b   1.000
_cell.length_c   1.000
_cell.angle_alpha   90.00
_cell.angle_beta   90.00
_cell.angle_gamma   90.00
#
_symmetry.space_group_name_H-M   'P 1'
#
loop_
_entity.id
_entity.type
_entity.pdbx_description
1 polymer ?
#
loop_
_entity_poly.entity_id
_entity_poly.type
_entity_poly.pdbx_seq_one_letter_code
_entity_poly.pdbx_strand_id
1 'polypeptide(L)'
;MAEKIELQNRLREIPYNYTSFADKDIVTRLLGKEAWQLLNELRVSGKPGRSARMLYEVLGDVWVIQRNPYLQEDMLFNKKRRDLLIEALYHRINSIREQLPTLDEVSAGKIAALMETALVMIEKFKGSFERSWDLRRLVLKKLKKHTRTDNIRFDGFSRASHVTDATDWRVEYPFVVIYPDSEDEVPGIVKALIDLDFVIIPRGGGTGYTGG
;
A
#
# COMPACT_ATOMS: atom_id res chain seq x y z
N MET A 1 22.76 -0.49 -29.55
CA MET A 1 21.74 0.47 -29.09
C MET A 1 21.51 0.16 -27.62
N ALA A 2 22.02 0.98 -26.72
CA ALA A 2 21.81 0.78 -25.28
C ALA A 2 20.36 1.14 -24.96
N GLU A 3 19.57 0.16 -24.52
CA GLU A 3 18.27 0.40 -23.89
C GLU A 3 18.49 1.40 -22.75
N LYS A 4 17.90 2.59 -22.89
CA LYS A 4 17.77 3.50 -21.77
C LYS A 4 16.95 2.76 -20.70
N ILE A 5 17.62 2.25 -19.69
CA ILE A 5 16.97 1.91 -18.44
C ILE A 5 16.32 3.20 -17.96
N GLU A 6 15.01 3.34 -18.17
CA GLU A 6 14.24 4.36 -17.47
C GLU A 6 14.47 4.11 -15.98
N LEU A 7 15.33 4.94 -15.39
CA LEU A 7 15.44 5.03 -13.96
C LEU A 7 14.01 5.24 -13.47
N GLN A 8 13.40 4.19 -12.89
CA GLN A 8 12.15 4.34 -12.17
C GLN A 8 12.38 5.51 -11.23
N ASN A 9 11.66 6.60 -11.46
CA ASN A 9 11.74 7.76 -10.59
C ASN A 9 11.54 7.26 -9.17
N ARG A 10 12.61 7.25 -8.39
CA ARG A 10 12.53 6.88 -6.98
C ARG A 10 11.55 7.87 -6.37
N LEU A 11 10.46 7.34 -5.84
CA LEU A 11 9.40 8.16 -5.27
C LEU A 11 9.96 8.81 -4.00
N ARG A 12 10.14 10.12 -4.06
CA ARG A 12 10.58 10.90 -2.91
C ARG A 12 9.36 11.27 -2.08
N GLU A 13 9.24 10.68 -0.90
CA GLU A 13 8.21 11.08 0.07
C GLU A 13 8.66 12.32 0.82
N ILE A 14 7.76 13.27 0.99
CA ILE A 14 8.00 14.43 1.85
C ILE A 14 8.08 13.94 3.30
N PRO A 15 9.07 14.37 4.11
CA PRO A 15 9.33 13.81 5.44
C PRO A 15 8.14 13.75 6.40
N TYR A 16 7.15 14.60 6.21
CA TYR A 16 5.98 14.73 7.10
C TYR A 16 4.69 14.15 6.52
N ASN A 17 4.72 13.65 5.28
CA ASN A 17 3.53 13.14 4.62
C ASN A 17 3.85 11.85 3.85
N TYR A 18 3.71 10.72 4.54
CA TYR A 18 3.94 9.38 3.99
C TYR A 18 2.98 9.00 2.86
N THR A 19 1.96 9.81 2.61
CA THR A 19 0.93 9.57 1.61
C THR A 19 1.06 10.46 0.38
N SER A 20 2.02 11.42 0.37
CA SER A 20 2.22 12.34 -0.75
C SER A 20 2.91 11.67 -1.93
N PHE A 21 2.11 11.41 -2.94
CA PHE A 21 2.55 10.92 -4.25
C PHE A 21 1.81 11.68 -5.35
N ALA A 22 2.39 11.72 -6.55
CA ALA A 22 1.68 12.25 -7.71
C ALA A 22 0.49 11.33 -8.07
N ASP A 23 -0.60 11.91 -8.55
CA ASP A 23 -1.79 11.16 -9.00
C ASP A 23 -1.44 10.01 -9.95
N LYS A 24 -0.49 10.25 -10.85
CA LYS A 24 0.02 9.23 -11.78
C LYS A 24 0.56 8.02 -11.05
N ASP A 25 1.32 8.24 -9.99
CA ASP A 25 1.96 7.15 -9.24
C ASP A 25 0.92 6.36 -8.45
N ILE A 26 -0.03 7.05 -7.83
CA ILE A 26 -1.15 6.43 -7.09
C ILE A 26 -2.00 5.57 -8.04
N VAL A 27 -2.45 6.16 -9.14
CA VAL A 27 -3.27 5.45 -10.14
C VAL A 27 -2.51 4.27 -10.73
N THR A 28 -1.26 4.47 -11.14
CA THR A 28 -0.45 3.41 -11.76
C THR A 28 -0.19 2.25 -10.80
N ARG A 29 0.04 2.53 -9.54
CA ARG A 29 0.26 1.47 -8.52
C ARG A 29 -1.01 0.72 -8.15
N LEU A 30 -2.14 1.42 -8.05
CA LEU A 30 -3.40 0.81 -7.61
C LEU A 30 -4.16 0.15 -8.77
N LEU A 31 -4.21 0.79 -9.93
CA LEU A 31 -5.03 0.36 -11.07
C LEU A 31 -4.22 -0.07 -12.31
N GLY A 32 -2.93 0.24 -12.36
CA GLY A 32 -2.07 -0.07 -13.51
C GLY A 32 -1.88 1.10 -14.49
N LYS A 33 -0.93 0.93 -15.41
CA LYS A 33 -0.56 1.96 -16.40
C LYS A 33 -1.69 2.30 -17.38
N GLU A 34 -2.47 1.30 -17.77
CA GLU A 34 -3.61 1.46 -18.68
C GLU A 34 -4.71 2.34 -18.09
N ALA A 35 -5.00 2.17 -16.79
CA ALA A 35 -5.96 3.02 -16.08
C ALA A 35 -5.52 4.49 -16.05
N TRP A 36 -4.22 4.75 -15.89
CA TRP A 36 -3.69 6.11 -15.99
C TRP A 36 -3.89 6.71 -17.38
N GLN A 37 -3.67 5.92 -18.46
CA GLN A 37 -3.90 6.37 -19.82
C GLN A 37 -5.37 6.74 -20.06
N LEU A 38 -6.31 5.87 -19.65
CA LEU A 38 -7.75 6.13 -19.74
C LEU A 38 -8.17 7.40 -18.99
N LEU A 39 -7.68 7.59 -17.77
CA LEU A 39 -7.95 8.79 -16.98
C LEU A 39 -7.42 10.05 -17.64
N ASN A 40 -6.24 9.99 -18.26
CA ASN A 40 -5.63 11.11 -18.93
C ASN A 40 -6.41 11.50 -20.21
N GLU A 41 -6.88 10.51 -20.97
CA GLU A 41 -7.74 10.73 -22.14
C GLU A 41 -9.07 11.39 -21.75
N LEU A 42 -9.71 10.92 -20.66
CA LEU A 42 -10.92 11.54 -20.14
C LEU A 42 -10.68 12.98 -19.68
N ARG A 43 -9.52 13.26 -19.08
CA ARG A 43 -9.12 14.60 -18.64
C ARG A 43 -8.93 15.57 -19.82
N VAL A 44 -8.28 15.12 -20.88
CA VAL A 44 -8.07 15.92 -22.11
C VAL A 44 -9.38 16.22 -22.82
N SER A 45 -10.35 15.31 -22.78
CA SER A 45 -11.69 15.53 -23.34
C SER A 45 -12.56 16.52 -22.57
N GLY A 46 -12.08 17.03 -21.43
CA GLY A 46 -12.79 18.00 -20.59
C GLY A 46 -14.02 17.47 -19.84
N LYS A 47 -14.20 16.14 -19.81
CA LYS A 47 -15.40 15.48 -19.27
C LYS A 47 -15.27 14.71 -17.95
N PRO A 48 -14.17 14.78 -17.17
CA PRO A 48 -14.03 13.89 -16.01
C PRO A 48 -14.86 14.27 -14.77
N GLY A 49 -15.51 15.37 -14.75
CA GLY A 49 -16.53 15.77 -13.78
C GLY A 49 -16.52 15.08 -12.41
N ARG A 50 -17.71 14.82 -11.90
CA ARG A 50 -17.96 14.21 -10.58
C ARG A 50 -17.44 12.77 -10.47
N SER A 51 -17.54 11.97 -11.55
CA SER A 51 -17.14 10.56 -11.55
C SER A 51 -15.66 10.38 -11.34
N ALA A 52 -14.80 11.20 -11.99
CA ALA A 52 -13.36 11.16 -11.79
C ALA A 52 -12.99 11.56 -10.36
N ARG A 53 -13.63 12.60 -9.81
CA ARG A 53 -13.40 13.01 -8.42
C ARG A 53 -13.71 11.88 -7.44
N MET A 54 -14.85 11.21 -7.59
CA MET A 54 -15.22 10.08 -6.72
C MET A 54 -14.23 8.92 -6.85
N LEU A 55 -13.73 8.63 -8.06
CA LEU A 55 -12.70 7.62 -8.25
C LEU A 55 -11.40 7.99 -7.52
N TYR A 56 -10.93 9.24 -7.64
CA TYR A 56 -9.75 9.71 -6.90
C TYR A 56 -9.95 9.63 -5.37
N GLU A 57 -11.14 9.90 -4.86
CA GLU A 57 -11.46 9.73 -3.44
C GLU A 57 -11.34 8.25 -3.02
N VAL A 58 -11.83 7.31 -3.83
CA VAL A 58 -11.66 5.86 -3.59
C VAL A 58 -10.18 5.48 -3.56
N LEU A 59 -9.41 5.92 -4.55
CA LEU A 59 -7.98 5.64 -4.63
C LEU A 59 -7.22 6.25 -3.46
N GLY A 60 -7.55 7.49 -3.09
CA GLY A 60 -6.94 8.21 -1.98
C GLY A 60 -7.15 7.50 -0.64
N ASP A 61 -8.38 7.06 -0.35
CA ASP A 61 -8.69 6.34 0.89
C ASP A 61 -7.90 5.02 1.00
N VAL A 62 -7.85 4.24 -0.09
CA VAL A 62 -7.07 3.00 -0.13
C VAL A 62 -5.57 3.29 0.01
N TRP A 63 -5.08 4.29 -0.72
CA TRP A 63 -3.67 4.68 -0.70
C TRP A 63 -3.21 5.11 0.68
N VAL A 64 -3.96 5.99 1.34
CA VAL A 64 -3.64 6.49 2.69
C VAL A 64 -3.51 5.33 3.68
N ILE A 65 -4.43 4.37 3.64
CA ILE A 65 -4.38 3.22 4.55
C ILE A 65 -3.18 2.32 4.22
N GLN A 66 -2.93 2.04 2.95
CA GLN A 66 -1.79 1.22 2.53
C GLN A 66 -0.43 1.86 2.86
N ARG A 67 -0.38 3.18 2.95
CA ARG A 67 0.84 3.95 3.22
C ARG A 67 0.95 4.48 4.65
N ASN A 68 0.05 4.07 5.55
CA ASN A 68 0.07 4.48 6.94
C ASN A 68 -0.02 3.27 7.87
N PRO A 69 1.08 2.86 8.54
CA PRO A 69 1.11 1.68 9.37
C PRO A 69 0.17 1.76 10.59
N TYR A 70 -0.12 2.97 11.10
CA TYR A 70 -1.09 3.16 12.18
C TYR A 70 -2.52 2.89 11.71
N LEU A 71 -2.89 3.38 10.51
CA LEU A 71 -4.21 3.11 9.93
C LEU A 71 -4.36 1.64 9.54
N GLN A 72 -3.30 1.02 9.02
CA GLN A 72 -3.31 -0.42 8.74
C GLN A 72 -3.60 -1.23 9.99
N GLU A 73 -2.95 -0.88 11.10
CA GLU A 73 -3.13 -1.54 12.39
C GLU A 73 -4.55 -1.34 12.91
N ASP A 74 -5.05 -0.11 12.91
CA ASP A 74 -6.43 0.19 13.32
C ASP A 74 -7.45 -0.59 12.48
N MET A 75 -7.32 -0.57 11.13
CA MET A 75 -8.21 -1.34 10.26
C MET A 75 -8.11 -2.85 10.47
N LEU A 76 -6.96 -3.36 10.88
CA LEU A 76 -6.77 -4.79 11.14
C LEU A 76 -7.54 -5.22 12.39
N PHE A 77 -7.52 -4.42 13.46
CA PHE A 77 -8.15 -4.75 14.75
C PHE A 77 -9.58 -4.24 14.88
N ASN A 78 -9.97 -3.20 14.18
CA ASN A 78 -11.31 -2.62 14.21
C ASN A 78 -12.15 -3.05 13.02
N LYS A 79 -12.76 -4.26 13.14
CA LYS A 79 -13.58 -4.82 12.07
C LYS A 79 -14.71 -3.88 11.64
N LYS A 80 -15.41 -3.25 12.60
CA LYS A 80 -16.53 -2.35 12.28
C LYS A 80 -16.09 -1.17 11.43
N ARG A 81 -14.97 -0.53 11.78
CA ARG A 81 -14.43 0.60 11.02
C ARG A 81 -13.99 0.19 9.63
N ARG A 82 -13.35 -0.97 9.54
CA ARG A 82 -12.95 -1.55 8.24
C ARG A 82 -14.15 -1.84 7.35
N ASP A 83 -15.20 -2.48 7.89
CA ASP A 83 -16.40 -2.81 7.12
C ASP A 83 -17.08 -1.53 6.61
N LEU A 84 -17.24 -0.50 7.45
CA LEU A 84 -17.79 0.79 7.03
C LEU A 84 -16.96 1.47 5.92
N LEU A 85 -15.64 1.37 5.99
CA LEU A 85 -14.78 1.88 4.93
C LEU A 85 -15.03 1.13 3.61
N ILE A 86 -15.03 -0.20 3.65
CA ILE A 86 -15.25 -1.02 2.45
C ILE A 86 -16.63 -0.73 1.83
N GLU A 87 -17.67 -0.60 2.65
CA GLU A 87 -19.02 -0.20 2.20
C GLU A 87 -19.00 1.18 1.53
N ALA A 88 -18.30 2.15 2.11
CA ALA A 88 -18.17 3.49 1.53
C ALA A 88 -17.42 3.49 0.18
N LEU A 89 -16.40 2.65 0.01
CA LEU A 89 -15.70 2.48 -1.27
C LEU A 89 -16.66 1.93 -2.35
N TYR A 90 -17.41 0.88 -2.04
CA TYR A 90 -18.40 0.33 -2.98
C TYR A 90 -19.51 1.32 -3.29
N HIS A 91 -20.01 2.05 -2.30
CA HIS A 91 -21.04 3.07 -2.51
C HIS A 91 -20.58 4.13 -3.52
N ARG A 92 -19.35 4.63 -3.41
CA ARG A 92 -18.80 5.60 -4.37
C ARG A 92 -18.70 5.03 -5.79
N ILE A 93 -18.23 3.77 -5.93
CA ILE A 93 -18.20 3.12 -7.26
C ILE A 93 -19.60 2.96 -7.84
N ASN A 94 -20.59 2.58 -7.02
CA ASN A 94 -21.98 2.48 -7.47
C ASN A 94 -22.54 3.85 -7.90
N SER A 95 -22.22 4.92 -7.17
CA SER A 95 -22.60 6.29 -7.54
C SER A 95 -21.99 6.75 -8.86
N ILE A 96 -20.78 6.27 -9.21
CA ILE A 96 -20.19 6.48 -10.55
C ILE A 96 -21.00 5.72 -11.59
N ARG A 97 -21.39 4.46 -11.31
CA ARG A 97 -22.17 3.63 -12.22
C ARG A 97 -23.50 4.26 -12.59
N GLU A 98 -24.20 4.87 -11.62
CA GLU A 98 -25.48 5.56 -11.83
C GLU A 98 -25.37 6.75 -12.78
N GLN A 99 -24.20 7.31 -12.97
CA GLN A 99 -23.95 8.44 -13.88
C GLN A 99 -23.62 8.00 -15.31
N LEU A 100 -23.25 6.74 -15.55
CA LEU A 100 -22.89 6.25 -16.90
C LEU A 100 -23.92 6.55 -17.98
N PRO A 101 -25.25 6.39 -17.75
CA PRO A 101 -26.26 6.64 -18.77
C PRO A 101 -26.35 8.12 -19.20
N THR A 102 -25.77 9.04 -18.46
CA THR A 102 -25.75 10.49 -18.78
C THR A 102 -24.58 10.91 -19.68
N LEU A 103 -23.68 9.99 -19.97
CA LEU A 103 -22.43 10.22 -20.70
C LEU A 103 -22.56 9.74 -22.16
N ASP A 104 -21.69 10.25 -23.04
CA ASP A 104 -21.53 9.67 -24.36
C ASP A 104 -20.91 8.25 -24.27
N GLU A 105 -21.20 7.42 -25.28
CA GLU A 105 -20.83 6.00 -25.32
C GLU A 105 -19.32 5.77 -25.08
N VAL A 106 -18.46 6.60 -25.69
CA VAL A 106 -17.00 6.47 -25.57
C VAL A 106 -16.53 6.76 -24.15
N SER A 107 -17.02 7.85 -23.56
CA SER A 107 -16.69 8.22 -22.18
C SER A 107 -17.27 7.20 -21.17
N ALA A 108 -18.49 6.74 -21.39
CA ALA A 108 -19.12 5.72 -20.56
C ALA A 108 -18.33 4.40 -20.59
N GLY A 109 -17.86 3.96 -21.75
CA GLY A 109 -17.04 2.77 -21.90
C GLY A 109 -15.70 2.87 -21.14
N LYS A 110 -15.01 4.01 -21.23
CA LYS A 110 -13.74 4.24 -20.51
C LYS A 110 -13.95 4.25 -19.00
N ILE A 111 -15.00 4.91 -18.53
CA ILE A 111 -15.32 4.98 -17.10
C ILE A 111 -15.72 3.59 -16.58
N ALA A 112 -16.49 2.81 -17.35
CA ALA A 112 -16.86 1.45 -16.97
C ALA A 112 -15.61 0.56 -16.79
N ALA A 113 -14.65 0.62 -17.71
CA ALA A 113 -13.39 -0.12 -17.61
C ALA A 113 -12.57 0.28 -16.35
N LEU A 114 -12.51 1.59 -16.05
CA LEU A 114 -11.87 2.09 -14.83
C LEU A 114 -12.56 1.59 -13.56
N MET A 115 -13.90 1.58 -13.55
CA MET A 115 -14.68 1.07 -12.42
C MET A 115 -14.43 -0.42 -12.16
N GLU A 116 -14.37 -1.24 -13.22
CA GLU A 116 -14.08 -2.66 -13.09
C GLU A 116 -12.70 -2.89 -12.47
N THR A 117 -11.70 -2.15 -12.96
CA THR A 117 -10.35 -2.21 -12.38
C THR A 117 -10.34 -1.76 -10.92
N ALA A 118 -11.10 -0.72 -10.58
CA ALA A 118 -11.23 -0.23 -9.20
C ALA A 118 -11.93 -1.24 -8.29
N LEU A 119 -12.95 -1.96 -8.77
CA LEU A 119 -13.61 -3.03 -8.01
C LEU A 119 -12.63 -4.17 -7.70
N VAL A 120 -11.84 -4.61 -8.67
CA VAL A 120 -10.79 -5.61 -8.45
C VAL A 120 -9.78 -5.13 -7.42
N MET A 121 -9.39 -3.87 -7.47
CA MET A 121 -8.49 -3.26 -6.48
C MET A 121 -9.13 -3.25 -5.09
N ILE A 122 -10.41 -2.89 -4.94
CA ILE A 122 -11.12 -2.90 -3.66
C ILE A 122 -11.19 -4.31 -3.08
N GLU A 123 -11.46 -5.34 -3.89
CA GLU A 123 -11.47 -6.74 -3.43
C GLU A 123 -10.07 -7.19 -2.97
N LYS A 124 -9.01 -6.83 -3.71
CA LYS A 124 -7.63 -7.10 -3.29
C LYS A 124 -7.28 -6.40 -1.98
N PHE A 125 -7.71 -5.15 -1.83
CA PHE A 125 -7.51 -4.36 -0.61
C PHE A 125 -8.25 -4.99 0.57
N LYS A 126 -9.53 -5.32 0.42
CA LYS A 126 -10.33 -6.01 1.44
C LYS A 126 -9.67 -7.33 1.89
N GLY A 127 -9.27 -8.18 0.94
CA GLY A 127 -8.60 -9.45 1.24
C GLY A 127 -7.18 -9.28 1.82
N SER A 128 -6.57 -8.10 1.71
CA SER A 128 -5.23 -7.85 2.26
C SER A 128 -5.21 -7.89 3.80
N PHE A 129 -6.31 -7.56 4.46
CA PHE A 129 -6.40 -7.59 5.92
C PHE A 129 -6.36 -9.01 6.47
N GLU A 130 -7.08 -9.94 5.84
CA GLU A 130 -7.06 -11.35 6.23
C GLU A 130 -5.67 -11.97 5.98
N ARG A 131 -5.11 -11.74 4.79
CA ARG A 131 -3.74 -12.18 4.47
C ARG A 131 -2.71 -11.61 5.45
N SER A 132 -2.83 -10.34 5.81
CA SER A 132 -1.94 -9.69 6.79
C SER A 132 -2.06 -10.34 8.17
N TRP A 133 -3.30 -10.66 8.58
CA TRP A 133 -3.56 -11.33 9.86
C TRP A 133 -2.94 -12.72 9.90
N ASP A 134 -3.17 -13.51 8.85
CA ASP A 134 -2.62 -14.87 8.77
C ASP A 134 -1.10 -14.88 8.71
N LEU A 135 -0.51 -13.94 7.96
CA LEU A 135 0.93 -13.81 7.88
C LEU A 135 1.53 -13.40 9.23
N ARG A 136 0.91 -12.48 9.98
CA ARG A 136 1.34 -12.11 11.34
C ARG A 136 1.32 -13.34 12.27
N ARG A 137 0.26 -14.14 12.23
CA ARG A 137 0.16 -15.38 13.02
C ARG A 137 1.27 -16.37 12.67
N LEU A 138 1.54 -16.52 11.37
CA LEU A 138 2.59 -17.42 10.89
C LEU A 138 3.98 -16.96 11.33
N VAL A 139 4.28 -15.66 11.20
CA VAL A 139 5.54 -15.05 11.67
C VAL A 139 5.72 -15.27 13.16
N LEU A 140 4.71 -14.96 13.99
CA LEU A 140 4.75 -15.18 15.44
C LEU A 140 5.00 -16.66 15.76
N LYS A 141 4.30 -17.59 15.10
CA LYS A 141 4.46 -19.03 15.31
C LYS A 141 5.89 -19.50 15.02
N LYS A 142 6.53 -18.95 14.00
CA LYS A 142 7.88 -19.32 13.59
C LYS A 142 8.94 -18.67 14.49
N LEU A 143 8.84 -17.36 14.71
CA LEU A 143 9.87 -16.58 15.39
C LEU A 143 9.90 -16.76 16.91
N LYS A 144 8.78 -17.07 17.57
CA LYS A 144 8.74 -17.32 19.03
C LYS A 144 9.61 -18.47 19.51
N LYS A 145 10.17 -19.26 18.59
CA LYS A 145 11.13 -20.34 18.88
C LYS A 145 12.57 -19.82 19.00
N HIS A 146 12.82 -18.61 18.52
CA HIS A 146 14.15 -18.03 18.37
C HIS A 146 14.34 -16.75 19.16
N THR A 147 13.25 -16.04 19.48
CA THR A 147 13.28 -14.82 20.27
C THR A 147 11.98 -14.67 21.08
N ARG A 148 11.96 -13.76 22.04
CA ARG A 148 10.76 -13.46 22.84
C ARG A 148 9.68 -12.82 21.97
N THR A 149 8.43 -13.07 22.29
CA THR A 149 7.28 -12.49 21.56
C THR A 149 7.31 -10.96 21.57
N ASP A 150 7.78 -10.35 22.67
CA ASP A 150 7.89 -8.90 22.80
C ASP A 150 8.92 -8.26 21.88
N ASN A 151 9.83 -9.05 21.33
CA ASN A 151 10.83 -8.61 20.36
C ASN A 151 10.29 -8.56 18.94
N ILE A 152 9.08 -9.08 18.69
CA ILE A 152 8.44 -9.16 17.37
C ILE A 152 7.36 -8.10 17.29
N ARG A 153 7.63 -6.98 16.63
CA ARG A 153 6.79 -5.79 16.61
C ARG A 153 6.09 -5.59 15.27
N PHE A 154 4.77 -5.53 15.31
CA PHE A 154 3.92 -5.23 14.15
C PHE A 154 3.22 -3.87 14.28
N ASP A 155 3.39 -3.20 15.40
CA ASP A 155 2.70 -1.95 15.71
C ASP A 155 3.14 -0.81 14.78
N GLY A 156 2.24 0.18 14.64
CA GLY A 156 2.43 1.30 13.75
C GLY A 156 3.67 2.13 14.09
N PHE A 157 4.00 2.29 15.38
CA PHE A 157 5.16 3.06 15.83
C PHE A 157 6.48 2.39 15.42
N SER A 158 6.64 1.10 15.74
CA SER A 158 7.84 0.34 15.39
C SER A 158 8.07 0.34 13.88
N ARG A 159 7.01 0.12 13.09
CA ARG A 159 7.11 0.12 11.63
C ARG A 159 7.44 1.49 11.06
N ALA A 160 6.84 2.56 11.57
CA ALA A 160 7.11 3.93 11.11
C ALA A 160 8.52 4.39 11.46
N SER A 161 9.04 4.05 12.63
CA SER A 161 10.39 4.41 13.06
C SER A 161 11.51 3.68 12.30
N HIS A 162 11.17 2.61 11.57
CA HIS A 162 12.13 1.81 10.79
C HIS A 162 11.91 1.92 9.27
N VAL A 163 11.25 2.97 8.80
CA VAL A 163 10.98 3.19 7.37
C VAL A 163 12.11 3.93 6.66
N THR A 164 12.99 4.58 7.39
CA THR A 164 14.07 5.40 6.83
C THR A 164 15.36 5.27 7.66
N ASP A 165 16.49 5.39 7.01
CA ASP A 165 17.81 5.58 7.63
C ASP A 165 18.15 7.09 7.73
N ALA A 166 19.43 7.48 7.59
CA ALA A 166 19.85 8.88 7.57
C ALA A 166 19.53 9.59 6.23
N THR A 167 18.99 8.88 5.25
CA THR A 167 18.48 9.48 4.00
C THR A 167 17.04 9.95 4.14
N ASP A 168 16.59 10.79 3.22
CA ASP A 168 15.18 11.19 3.10
C ASP A 168 14.35 10.25 2.21
N TRP A 169 14.92 9.10 1.82
CA TRP A 169 14.26 8.10 1.01
C TRP A 169 13.39 7.18 1.87
N ARG A 170 12.10 7.13 1.56
CA ARG A 170 11.11 6.27 2.21
C ARG A 170 10.36 5.52 1.15
N VAL A 171 10.70 4.26 0.98
CA VAL A 171 10.13 3.45 -0.10
C VAL A 171 9.01 2.58 0.40
N GLU A 172 9.25 1.77 1.42
CA GLU A 172 8.25 0.82 1.95
C GLU A 172 8.37 0.70 3.47
N TYR A 173 7.24 0.38 4.12
CA TYR A 173 7.22 0.07 5.54
C TYR A 173 7.58 -1.38 5.77
N PRO A 174 8.40 -1.70 6.80
CA PRO A 174 8.62 -3.09 7.18
C PRO A 174 7.29 -3.72 7.59
N PHE A 175 7.11 -4.99 7.25
CA PHE A 175 5.94 -5.75 7.71
C PHE A 175 6.01 -6.02 9.21
N VAL A 176 7.21 -6.32 9.70
CA VAL A 176 7.54 -6.61 11.09
C VAL A 176 8.91 -6.03 11.41
N VAL A 177 9.10 -5.58 12.64
CA VAL A 177 10.39 -5.17 13.19
C VAL A 177 10.75 -6.16 14.29
N ILE A 178 12.00 -6.64 14.29
CA ILE A 178 12.46 -7.65 15.24
C ILE A 178 13.70 -7.11 15.95
N TYR A 179 13.69 -7.20 17.28
CA TYR A 179 14.78 -6.76 18.16
C TYR A 179 15.39 -7.99 18.86
N PRO A 180 16.44 -8.63 18.30
CA PRO A 180 17.11 -9.74 18.98
C PRO A 180 17.70 -9.29 20.31
N ASP A 181 17.57 -10.10 21.38
CA ASP A 181 18.21 -9.85 22.67
C ASP A 181 19.71 -10.19 22.66
N SER A 182 20.12 -11.11 21.75
CA SER A 182 21.51 -11.54 21.62
C SER A 182 21.84 -11.95 20.19
N GLU A 183 23.12 -12.03 19.87
CA GLU A 183 23.61 -12.52 18.58
C GLU A 183 23.22 -13.96 18.32
N ASP A 184 23.07 -14.79 19.35
CA ASP A 184 22.70 -16.21 19.24
C ASP A 184 21.28 -16.42 18.65
N GLU A 185 20.42 -15.44 18.81
CA GLU A 185 19.06 -15.47 18.23
C GLU A 185 19.04 -15.23 16.71
N VAL A 186 20.03 -14.47 16.20
CA VAL A 186 20.02 -13.97 14.81
C VAL A 186 19.99 -15.09 13.77
N PRO A 187 20.79 -16.16 13.86
CA PRO A 187 20.75 -17.22 12.85
C PRO A 187 19.39 -17.89 12.74
N GLY A 188 18.73 -18.15 13.87
CA GLY A 188 17.40 -18.73 13.91
C GLY A 188 16.32 -17.84 13.33
N ILE A 189 16.36 -16.53 13.66
CA ILE A 189 15.46 -15.50 13.14
C ILE A 189 15.62 -15.39 11.63
N VAL A 190 16.86 -15.25 11.13
CA VAL A 190 17.15 -15.11 9.70
C VAL A 190 16.66 -16.33 8.92
N LYS A 191 16.97 -17.54 9.39
CA LYS A 191 16.48 -18.76 8.76
C LYS A 191 14.95 -18.81 8.68
N ALA A 192 14.28 -18.49 9.79
CA ALA A 192 12.82 -18.52 9.84
C ALA A 192 12.18 -17.49 8.88
N LEU A 193 12.81 -16.32 8.69
CA LEU A 193 12.34 -15.29 7.76
C LEU A 193 12.59 -15.68 6.30
N ILE A 194 13.74 -16.28 5.99
CA ILE A 194 14.02 -16.83 4.65
C ILE A 194 13.01 -17.92 4.30
N ASP A 195 12.70 -18.82 5.23
CA ASP A 195 11.70 -19.88 5.04
C ASP A 195 10.27 -19.31 4.79
N LEU A 196 10.03 -18.07 5.14
CA LEU A 196 8.79 -17.33 4.93
C LEU A 196 8.86 -16.37 3.72
N ASP A 197 9.93 -16.41 2.95
CA ASP A 197 10.18 -15.55 1.77
C ASP A 197 10.18 -14.04 2.08
N PHE A 198 10.71 -13.67 3.25
CA PHE A 198 10.87 -12.25 3.62
C PHE A 198 12.18 -11.67 3.11
N VAL A 199 12.10 -10.44 2.62
CA VAL A 199 13.28 -9.59 2.44
C VAL A 199 13.71 -9.08 3.82
N ILE A 200 14.99 -9.27 4.16
CA ILE A 200 15.55 -8.91 5.45
C ILE A 200 16.44 -7.68 5.27
N ILE A 201 16.17 -6.64 6.05
CA ILE A 201 16.97 -5.43 6.10
C ILE A 201 17.57 -5.34 7.50
N PRO A 202 18.87 -5.63 7.69
CA PRO A 202 19.52 -5.47 8.97
C PRO A 202 19.70 -3.99 9.29
N ARG A 203 19.43 -3.60 10.54
CA ARG A 203 19.52 -2.21 10.98
C ARG A 203 20.28 -2.09 12.30
N GLY A 204 21.36 -1.33 12.30
CA GLY A 204 22.05 -0.86 13.50
C GLY A 204 21.44 0.46 14.00
N GLY A 205 22.24 1.51 14.10
CA GLY A 205 21.79 2.84 14.55
C GLY A 205 20.92 3.62 13.56
N GLY A 206 20.63 3.07 12.39
CA GLY A 206 19.84 3.76 11.36
C GLY A 206 20.55 4.95 10.72
N THR A 207 21.88 4.94 10.74
CA THR A 207 22.76 6.01 10.21
C THR A 207 23.26 5.73 8.79
N GLY A 208 22.73 4.69 8.14
CA GLY A 208 23.06 4.37 6.74
C GLY A 208 22.60 5.45 5.77
N TYR A 209 23.21 5.46 4.58
CA TYR A 209 22.87 6.39 3.50
C TYR A 209 22.38 5.65 2.24
N THR A 210 21.99 4.41 2.37
CA THR A 210 21.57 3.56 1.24
C THR A 210 20.06 3.42 1.09
N GLY A 211 19.29 3.95 2.01
CA GLY A 211 17.84 3.87 1.99
C GLY A 211 17.31 2.51 2.48
N GLY A 212 18.04 1.86 3.41
CA GLY A 212 17.68 0.57 4.03
C GLY A 212 17.04 0.70 5.41
#